data_e4a6b6c135b73ce73d48c77d66a07278
#
_entry.id   e4a6b6c135b73ce73d48c77d66a07278
#
_cell.length_a   1.000
_cell.length_b   1.000
_cell.length_c   1.000
_cell.angle_alpha   90.00
_cell.angle_beta   90.00
_cell.angle_gamma   90.00
#
_symmetry.space_group_name_H-M   'P 1'
#
loop_
_entity.id
_entity.type
_entity.pdbx_description
1 polymer ?
#
loop_
_entity_poly.entity_id
_entity_poly.type
_entity_poly.pdbx_seq_one_letter_code
_entity_poly.pdbx_strand_id
1 'polypeptide(L)'
;MTEPQTRLARVCAALNRHDAAYVVFGASALQLWGSARAAPEIDILIKSTVENARRVLAALAALGFGLASEWLAEEVAGKAVTVLGDTPRVDILTVAWSLHYDQAAPAATLFEVEGVEIPTASIDHLIASKRTGHLQDAADIEILEAIKRLRRL
;
A
#
# COMPACT_ATOMS: atom_id res chain seq x y z
N MET A 1 9.29 6.55 22.95
CA MET A 1 8.21 6.12 22.06
C MET A 1 8.34 4.63 21.77
N THR A 2 7.21 3.94 21.79
CA THR A 2 7.18 2.51 21.53
C THR A 2 7.18 2.27 20.01
N GLU A 3 7.99 1.32 19.55
CA GLU A 3 7.96 0.92 18.16
C GLU A 3 6.61 0.31 17.81
N PRO A 4 6.08 0.54 16.58
CA PRO A 4 4.83 -0.08 16.14
C PRO A 4 4.90 -1.61 16.19
N GLN A 5 3.80 -2.24 16.59
CA GLN A 5 3.70 -3.69 16.70
C GLN A 5 3.11 -4.34 15.45
N THR A 6 2.14 -3.68 14.80
CA THR A 6 1.52 -4.25 13.61
C THR A 6 2.48 -4.19 12.41
N ARG A 7 2.37 -5.19 11.54
CA ARG A 7 3.23 -5.29 10.36
C ARG A 7 3.08 -4.07 9.45
N LEU A 8 1.83 -3.68 9.19
CA LEU A 8 1.54 -2.52 8.34
C LEU A 8 2.16 -1.24 8.92
N ALA A 9 1.96 -0.97 10.21
CA ALA A 9 2.51 0.22 10.85
C ALA A 9 4.03 0.22 10.84
N ARG A 10 4.68 -0.93 11.03
CA ARG A 10 6.14 -1.04 10.98
C ARG A 10 6.69 -0.73 9.59
N VAL A 11 6.07 -1.28 8.55
CA VAL A 11 6.47 -1.02 7.17
C VAL A 11 6.29 0.46 6.84
N CYS A 12 5.12 1.01 7.15
CA CYS A 12 4.83 2.42 6.85
C CYS A 12 5.71 3.38 7.65
N ALA A 13 6.03 3.06 8.90
CA ALA A 13 6.96 3.86 9.70
C ALA A 13 8.33 3.94 9.03
N ALA A 14 8.84 2.82 8.52
CA ALA A 14 10.12 2.79 7.80
C ALA A 14 10.06 3.59 6.50
N LEU A 15 8.98 3.42 5.72
CA LEU A 15 8.78 4.19 4.49
C LEU A 15 8.75 5.68 4.78
N ASN A 16 8.05 6.09 5.84
CA ASN A 16 7.97 7.50 6.23
C ASN A 16 9.35 8.05 6.65
N ARG A 17 10.13 7.27 7.40
CA ARG A 17 11.48 7.69 7.82
C ARG A 17 12.43 7.88 6.64
N HIS A 18 12.20 7.17 5.54
CA HIS A 18 13.03 7.26 4.34
C HIS A 18 12.44 8.22 3.29
N ASP A 19 11.41 8.98 3.64
CA ASP A 19 10.74 9.92 2.74
C ASP A 19 10.24 9.27 1.46
N ALA A 20 9.82 8.01 1.52
CA ALA A 20 9.27 7.31 0.38
C ALA A 20 7.88 7.84 0.03
N ALA A 21 7.61 7.99 -1.26
CA ALA A 21 6.31 8.39 -1.77
C ALA A 21 5.51 7.12 -2.11
N TYR A 22 4.42 6.87 -1.37
CA TYR A 22 3.60 5.67 -1.51
C TYR A 22 2.16 5.90 -1.08
N VAL A 23 1.28 5.01 -1.53
CA VAL A 23 -0.12 4.94 -1.08
C VAL A 23 -0.45 3.46 -0.86
N VAL A 24 -1.04 3.13 0.28
CA VAL A 24 -1.45 1.75 0.59
C VAL A 24 -2.71 1.39 -0.19
N PHE A 25 -2.68 0.25 -0.86
CA PHE A 25 -3.78 -0.34 -1.61
C PHE A 25 -4.13 -1.72 -1.05
N GLY A 26 -4.96 -2.46 -1.76
CA GLY A 26 -5.26 -3.85 -1.48
C GLY A 26 -5.98 -4.11 -0.16
N ALA A 27 -5.84 -5.32 0.36
CA ALA A 27 -6.55 -5.75 1.57
C ALA A 27 -6.18 -4.94 2.81
N SER A 28 -4.93 -4.48 2.93
CA SER A 28 -4.53 -3.61 4.04
C SER A 28 -5.29 -2.29 4.03
N ALA A 29 -5.52 -1.71 2.84
CA ALA A 29 -6.32 -0.50 2.70
C ALA A 29 -7.78 -0.77 3.09
N LEU A 30 -8.34 -1.90 2.66
CA LEU A 30 -9.70 -2.28 3.04
C LEU A 30 -9.85 -2.37 4.56
N GLN A 31 -8.87 -2.97 5.24
CA GLN A 31 -8.88 -3.05 6.71
C GLN A 31 -8.86 -1.66 7.36
N LEU A 32 -8.06 -0.75 6.84
CA LEU A 32 -8.00 0.62 7.36
C LEU A 32 -9.35 1.31 7.22
N TRP A 33 -10.08 1.05 6.13
CA TRP A 33 -11.42 1.58 5.93
C TRP A 33 -12.50 0.87 6.76
N GLY A 34 -12.18 -0.26 7.40
CA GLY A 34 -13.10 -0.93 8.32
C GLY A 34 -13.54 -2.33 7.89
N SER A 35 -12.98 -2.90 6.84
CA SER A 35 -13.26 -4.28 6.44
C SER A 35 -12.63 -5.26 7.43
N ALA A 36 -13.34 -6.34 7.74
CA ALA A 36 -12.83 -7.43 8.57
C ALA A 36 -11.99 -8.44 7.77
N ARG A 37 -11.83 -8.23 6.46
CA ARG A 37 -11.09 -9.14 5.60
C ARG A 37 -9.62 -9.25 6.04
N ALA A 38 -9.06 -10.46 5.98
CA ALA A 38 -7.64 -10.68 6.26
C ALA A 38 -6.77 -9.98 5.22
N ALA A 39 -5.62 -9.47 5.66
CA ALA A 39 -4.65 -8.80 4.81
C ALA A 39 -3.27 -9.46 4.97
N PRO A 40 -3.04 -10.63 4.31
CA PRO A 40 -1.77 -11.35 4.44
C PRO A 40 -0.62 -10.62 3.75
N GLU A 41 -0.92 -9.75 2.79
CA GLU A 41 0.05 -8.99 2.02
C GLU A 41 -0.13 -7.51 2.27
N ILE A 42 0.94 -6.74 2.04
CA ILE A 42 0.91 -5.29 2.08
C ILE A 42 1.18 -4.79 0.67
N ASP A 43 0.21 -4.14 0.05
CA ASP A 43 0.35 -3.57 -1.28
C ASP A 43 0.59 -2.07 -1.18
N ILE A 44 1.70 -1.60 -1.73
CA ILE A 44 2.02 -0.19 -1.78
C ILE A 44 2.20 0.26 -3.23
N LEU A 45 1.48 1.31 -3.61
CA LEU A 45 1.66 1.97 -4.89
C LEU A 45 2.68 3.09 -4.71
N ILE A 46 3.79 3.01 -5.40
CA ILE A 46 4.88 3.95 -5.24
C ILE A 46 4.99 4.90 -6.45
N LYS A 47 5.54 6.07 -6.21
CA LYS A 47 5.98 6.94 -7.30
C LYS A 47 7.10 6.22 -8.04
N SER A 48 6.97 6.08 -9.36
CA SER A 48 7.82 5.22 -10.20
C SER A 48 9.13 5.86 -10.65
N THR A 49 9.68 6.77 -9.84
CA THR A 49 11.01 7.32 -10.09
C THR A 49 12.07 6.41 -9.48
N VAL A 50 13.27 6.39 -10.09
CA VAL A 50 14.41 5.62 -9.57
C VAL A 50 14.76 6.07 -8.16
N GLU A 51 14.77 7.38 -7.91
CA GLU A 51 15.08 7.94 -6.61
C GLU A 51 14.09 7.43 -5.54
N ASN A 52 12.79 7.46 -5.83
CA ASN A 52 11.80 6.98 -4.89
C ASN A 52 11.87 5.47 -4.68
N ALA A 53 12.10 4.70 -5.74
CA ALA A 53 12.31 3.25 -5.63
C ALA A 53 13.51 2.94 -4.72
N ARG A 54 14.58 3.73 -4.80
CA ARG A 54 15.73 3.58 -3.91
C ARG A 54 15.36 3.81 -2.45
N ARG A 55 14.54 4.81 -2.17
CA ARG A 55 14.06 5.10 -0.81
C ARG A 55 13.18 3.96 -0.26
N VAL A 56 12.31 3.41 -1.10
CA VAL A 56 11.45 2.27 -0.74
C VAL A 56 12.32 1.05 -0.41
N LEU A 57 13.28 0.72 -1.26
CA LEU A 57 14.17 -0.42 -1.04
C LEU A 57 15.01 -0.24 0.24
N ALA A 58 15.52 0.97 0.48
CA ALA A 58 16.29 1.27 1.69
C ALA A 58 15.42 1.09 2.94
N ALA A 59 14.18 1.54 2.91
CA ALA A 59 13.26 1.39 4.03
C ALA A 59 13.00 -0.08 4.35
N LEU A 60 12.74 -0.91 3.33
CA LEU A 60 12.48 -2.33 3.50
C LEU A 60 13.73 -3.08 3.96
N ALA A 61 14.90 -2.72 3.44
CA ALA A 61 16.17 -3.31 3.88
C ALA A 61 16.41 -3.03 5.37
N ALA A 62 16.08 -1.83 5.84
CA ALA A 62 16.22 -1.44 7.25
C ALA A 62 15.32 -2.28 8.18
N LEU A 63 14.24 -2.85 7.66
CA LEU A 63 13.35 -3.75 8.41
C LEU A 63 13.79 -5.22 8.37
N GLY A 64 14.90 -5.53 7.71
CA GLY A 64 15.40 -6.89 7.60
C GLY A 64 14.92 -7.66 6.37
N PHE A 65 14.32 -6.99 5.39
CA PHE A 65 13.99 -7.60 4.11
C PHE A 65 15.29 -7.74 3.30
N GLY A 66 16.04 -8.83 3.55
CA GLY A 66 17.36 -9.03 2.96
C GLY A 66 17.39 -8.98 1.43
N LEU A 67 16.33 -9.43 0.78
CA LEU A 67 16.22 -9.41 -0.68
C LEU A 67 16.06 -7.99 -1.23
N ALA A 68 15.66 -7.01 -0.40
CA ALA A 68 15.53 -5.64 -0.87
C ALA A 68 16.85 -5.06 -1.38
N SER A 69 17.98 -5.46 -0.77
CA SER A 69 19.30 -4.99 -1.20
C SER A 69 19.77 -5.62 -2.51
N GLU A 70 19.12 -6.67 -2.98
CA GLU A 70 19.46 -7.36 -4.22
C GLU A 70 18.71 -6.80 -5.42
N TRP A 71 17.67 -5.99 -5.19
CA TRP A 71 16.92 -5.34 -6.27
C TRP A 71 17.57 -4.01 -6.64
N LEU A 72 17.64 -3.75 -7.94
CA LEU A 72 18.06 -2.43 -8.43
C LEU A 72 16.85 -1.50 -8.46
N ALA A 73 17.04 -0.26 -8.04
CA ALA A 73 15.98 0.73 -8.05
C ALA A 73 15.38 0.94 -9.45
N GLU A 74 16.20 0.87 -10.48
CA GLU A 74 15.77 0.96 -11.87
C GLU A 74 14.81 -0.17 -12.24
N GLU A 75 15.06 -1.39 -11.75
CA GLU A 75 14.18 -2.54 -11.98
C GLU A 75 12.82 -2.34 -11.33
N VAL A 76 12.83 -1.92 -10.06
CA VAL A 76 11.59 -1.69 -9.30
C VAL A 76 10.77 -0.58 -9.93
N ALA A 77 11.41 0.52 -10.31
CA ALA A 77 10.75 1.65 -10.96
C ALA A 77 10.15 1.29 -12.33
N GLY A 78 10.74 0.31 -13.01
CA GLY A 78 10.32 -0.12 -14.35
C GLY A 78 9.34 -1.28 -14.39
N LYS A 79 9.03 -1.91 -13.25
CA LYS A 79 8.11 -3.06 -13.20
C LYS A 79 6.75 -2.66 -12.64
N ALA A 80 5.70 -3.28 -13.17
CA ALA A 80 4.36 -3.09 -12.62
C ALA A 80 4.25 -3.56 -11.18
N VAL A 81 4.85 -4.70 -10.86
CA VAL A 81 4.84 -5.30 -9.51
C VAL A 81 6.21 -5.88 -9.18
N THR A 82 6.69 -5.62 -7.97
CA THR A 82 7.84 -6.29 -7.37
C THR A 82 7.43 -6.87 -6.03
N VAL A 83 7.61 -8.17 -5.84
CA VAL A 83 7.24 -8.88 -4.61
C VAL A 83 8.45 -9.07 -3.73
N LEU A 84 8.37 -8.64 -2.46
CA LEU A 84 9.44 -8.77 -1.50
C LEU A 84 8.94 -9.44 -0.21
N GLY A 85 9.78 -10.32 0.34
CA GLY A 85 9.54 -10.93 1.64
C GLY A 85 8.44 -11.97 1.65
N ASP A 86 8.33 -12.66 2.78
CA ASP A 86 7.31 -13.69 3.01
C ASP A 86 6.41 -13.35 4.19
N THR A 87 6.97 -12.70 5.21
CA THR A 87 6.25 -12.42 6.47
C THR A 87 6.69 -11.09 7.06
N PRO A 88 6.02 -9.99 6.71
CA PRO A 88 4.95 -9.90 5.71
C PRO A 88 5.48 -9.93 4.28
N ARG A 89 4.63 -10.32 3.35
CA ARG A 89 4.88 -10.12 1.94
C ARG A 89 4.50 -8.67 1.59
N VAL A 90 5.41 -7.96 0.95
CA VAL A 90 5.16 -6.61 0.47
C VAL A 90 5.18 -6.60 -1.05
N ASP A 91 4.09 -6.19 -1.67
CA ASP A 91 3.99 -6.01 -3.11
C ASP A 91 4.19 -4.53 -3.41
N ILE A 92 5.27 -4.24 -4.14
CA ILE A 92 5.59 -2.87 -4.58
C ILE A 92 5.00 -2.70 -5.97
N LEU A 93 4.03 -1.80 -6.08
CA LEU A 93 3.32 -1.52 -7.34
C LEU A 93 3.77 -0.18 -7.89
N THR A 94 3.95 -0.09 -9.19
CA THR A 94 4.09 1.20 -9.89
C THR A 94 2.80 1.58 -10.60
N VAL A 95 1.89 0.62 -10.73
CA VAL A 95 0.54 0.83 -11.23
C VAL A 95 -0.41 -0.09 -10.47
N ALA A 96 -1.52 0.48 -9.97
CA ALA A 96 -2.59 -0.27 -9.33
C ALA A 96 -3.80 -0.20 -10.25
N TRP A 97 -4.10 -1.31 -10.94
CA TRP A 97 -5.07 -1.34 -12.04
C TRP A 97 -4.56 -0.38 -13.13
N SER A 98 -5.23 0.74 -13.36
CA SER A 98 -4.79 1.77 -14.30
C SER A 98 -4.29 3.05 -13.60
N LEU A 99 -4.19 3.02 -12.26
CA LEU A 99 -3.81 4.18 -11.46
C LEU A 99 -2.31 4.22 -11.17
N HIS A 100 -1.72 5.37 -11.37
CA HIS A 100 -0.35 5.67 -10.96
C HIS A 100 -0.36 6.52 -9.69
N TYR A 101 0.78 6.58 -9.01
CA TYR A 101 0.95 7.33 -7.77
C TYR A 101 0.46 8.77 -7.88
N ASP A 102 0.79 9.46 -8.97
CA ASP A 102 0.43 10.88 -9.14
C ASP A 102 -1.07 11.12 -9.19
N GLN A 103 -1.85 10.10 -9.54
CA GLN A 103 -3.31 10.15 -9.54
C GLN A 103 -3.89 9.75 -8.18
N ALA A 104 -3.27 8.78 -7.52
CA ALA A 104 -3.77 8.22 -6.26
C ALA A 104 -3.46 9.11 -5.06
N ALA A 105 -2.27 9.71 -5.02
CA ALA A 105 -1.80 10.47 -3.86
C ALA A 105 -2.65 11.67 -3.49
N PRO A 106 -3.11 12.52 -4.44
CA PRO A 106 -3.95 13.68 -4.07
C PRO A 106 -5.29 13.29 -3.45
N ALA A 107 -5.80 12.10 -3.76
CA ALA A 107 -7.08 11.62 -3.25
C ALA A 107 -6.92 10.70 -2.02
N ALA A 108 -5.70 10.40 -1.62
CA ALA A 108 -5.44 9.49 -0.51
C ALA A 108 -5.92 10.06 0.82
N THR A 109 -6.39 9.16 1.69
CA THR A 109 -6.77 9.50 3.06
C THR A 109 -5.64 9.07 3.99
N LEU A 110 -5.26 9.94 4.92
CA LEU A 110 -4.28 9.61 5.95
C LEU A 110 -4.97 8.94 7.11
N PHE A 111 -4.62 7.69 7.38
CA PHE A 111 -5.01 7.01 8.60
C PHE A 111 -3.83 7.01 9.57
N GLU A 112 -4.12 7.03 10.85
CA GLU A 112 -3.11 6.91 11.89
C GLU A 112 -3.26 5.57 12.60
N VAL A 113 -2.19 4.77 12.61
CA VAL A 113 -2.13 3.48 13.30
C VAL A 113 -0.89 3.46 14.18
N GLU A 114 -1.08 3.31 15.48
CA GLU A 114 0.02 3.29 16.44
C GLU A 114 0.95 4.52 16.30
N GLY A 115 0.37 5.70 16.04
CA GLY A 115 1.10 6.94 15.85
C GLY A 115 1.75 7.10 14.46
N VAL A 116 1.56 6.14 13.57
CA VAL A 116 2.13 6.17 12.21
C VAL A 116 1.08 6.67 11.23
N GLU A 117 1.41 7.71 10.46
CA GLU A 117 0.54 8.20 9.39
C GLU A 117 0.68 7.31 8.16
N ILE A 118 -0.44 6.80 7.68
CA ILE A 118 -0.48 5.87 6.55
C ILE A 118 -1.34 6.46 5.42
N PRO A 119 -0.71 6.92 4.33
CA PRO A 119 -1.47 7.37 3.16
C PRO A 119 -2.15 6.16 2.51
N THR A 120 -3.46 6.22 2.44
CA THR A 120 -4.30 5.08 2.03
C THR A 120 -5.18 5.48 0.86
N ALA A 121 -5.30 4.59 -0.12
CA ALA A 121 -6.14 4.83 -1.28
C ALA A 121 -7.56 5.21 -0.89
N SER A 122 -8.15 6.14 -1.63
CA SER A 122 -9.55 6.52 -1.45
C SER A 122 -10.47 5.32 -1.72
N ILE A 123 -11.67 5.35 -1.14
CA ILE A 123 -12.67 4.31 -1.40
C ILE A 123 -12.96 4.18 -2.89
N ASP A 124 -13.09 5.31 -3.59
CA ASP A 124 -13.39 5.29 -5.04
C ASP A 124 -12.26 4.64 -5.83
N HIS A 125 -11.01 4.91 -5.50
CA HIS A 125 -9.87 4.26 -6.15
C HIS A 125 -9.81 2.78 -5.82
N LEU A 126 -10.12 2.39 -4.59
CA LEU A 126 -10.18 0.97 -4.21
C LEU A 126 -11.28 0.23 -4.98
N ILE A 127 -12.45 0.82 -5.11
CA ILE A 127 -13.55 0.25 -5.90
C ILE A 127 -13.11 0.08 -7.35
N ALA A 128 -12.49 1.10 -7.94
CA ALA A 128 -12.02 1.04 -9.32
C ALA A 128 -11.00 -0.11 -9.51
N SER A 129 -10.09 -0.29 -8.55
CA SER A 129 -9.06 -1.34 -8.61
C SER A 129 -9.64 -2.75 -8.46
N LYS A 130 -10.89 -2.89 -7.99
CA LYS A 130 -11.54 -4.18 -7.75
C LYS A 130 -12.52 -4.60 -8.84
N ARG A 131 -12.68 -3.81 -9.90
CA ARG A 131 -13.61 -4.12 -11.00
C ARG A 131 -12.98 -5.11 -11.98
N THR A 132 -12.77 -6.35 -11.51
CA THR A 132 -12.09 -7.40 -12.27
C THR A 132 -13.02 -8.52 -12.74
N GLY A 133 -14.24 -8.58 -12.18
CA GLY A 133 -15.19 -9.67 -12.44
C GLY A 133 -15.01 -10.87 -11.51
N HIS A 134 -14.00 -10.91 -10.66
CA HIS A 134 -13.83 -11.99 -9.67
C HIS A 134 -14.80 -11.81 -8.50
N LEU A 135 -15.31 -12.94 -7.97
CA LEU A 135 -16.29 -12.92 -6.87
C LEU A 135 -15.78 -12.22 -5.62
N GLN A 136 -14.52 -12.46 -5.24
CA GLN A 136 -13.94 -11.80 -4.07
C GLN A 136 -13.87 -10.29 -4.27
N ASP A 137 -13.54 -9.82 -5.45
CA ASP A 137 -13.46 -8.40 -5.75
C ASP A 137 -14.87 -7.77 -5.76
N ALA A 138 -15.87 -8.49 -6.24
CA ALA A 138 -17.27 -8.03 -6.17
C ALA A 138 -17.73 -7.88 -4.72
N ALA A 139 -17.37 -8.83 -3.85
CA ALA A 139 -17.67 -8.76 -2.42
C ALA A 139 -16.97 -7.57 -1.75
N ASP A 140 -15.71 -7.32 -2.11
CA ASP A 140 -14.96 -6.16 -1.61
C ASP A 140 -15.63 -4.84 -2.02
N ILE A 141 -16.12 -4.76 -3.26
CA ILE A 141 -16.84 -3.57 -3.75
C ILE A 141 -18.10 -3.34 -2.91
N GLU A 142 -18.87 -4.37 -2.61
CA GLU A 142 -20.07 -4.23 -1.77
C GLU A 142 -19.73 -3.65 -0.40
N ILE A 143 -18.67 -4.15 0.22
CA ILE A 143 -18.20 -3.64 1.52
C ILE A 143 -17.79 -2.18 1.41
N LEU A 144 -17.02 -1.83 0.39
CA LEU A 144 -16.57 -0.46 0.18
C LEU A 144 -17.71 0.50 -0.08
N GLU A 145 -18.71 0.08 -0.87
CA GLU A 145 -19.91 0.88 -1.13
C GLU A 145 -20.72 1.09 0.16
N ALA A 146 -20.82 0.07 1.02
CA ALA A 146 -21.48 0.20 2.30
C ALA A 146 -20.75 1.18 3.23
N ILE A 147 -19.42 1.10 3.29
CA ILE A 147 -18.61 2.04 4.08
C ILE A 147 -18.79 3.46 3.57
N LYS A 148 -18.78 3.63 2.26
CA LYS A 148 -18.98 4.94 1.62
C LYS A 148 -20.32 5.54 2.02
N ARG A 149 -21.41 4.75 1.98
CA ARG A 149 -22.74 5.21 2.40
C ARG A 149 -22.76 5.59 3.89
N LEU A 150 -22.20 4.74 4.74
CA LEU A 150 -22.20 4.96 6.19
C LEU A 150 -21.40 6.19 6.58
N ARG A 151 -20.34 6.49 5.87
CA ARG A 151 -19.48 7.65 6.11
C ARG A 151 -19.95 8.89 5.32
N ARG A 152 -20.95 8.76 4.48
CA ARG A 152 -21.50 9.84 3.64
C ARG A 152 -20.45 10.47 2.73
N LEU A 153 -19.63 9.62 2.14
CA LEU A 153 -18.57 10.07 1.22
C LEU A 153 -19.03 10.22 -0.25
#